data_1f37da2d3ee2038bfb958a602dc4c3a3
#
_entry.id   1f37da2d3ee2038bfb958a602dc4c3a3
#
_cell.length_a   1.000
_cell.length_b   1.000
_cell.length_c   1.000
_cell.angle_alpha   90.00
_cell.angle_beta   90.00
_cell.angle_gamma   90.00
#
_symmetry.space_group_name_H-M   'P 1'
#
loop_
_entity.id
_entity.type
_entity.pdbx_description
1 polymer ?
#
loop_
_entity_poly.entity_id
_entity_poly.type
_entity_poly.pdbx_seq_one_letter_code
_entity_poly.pdbx_strand_id
1 'polypeptide(L)'
;MQPEERIITGQEQDADVWQYSLRPRRLAEYIGQNQVKQNMDVFIKAAADRKEALDHVLLFGPPGLGKTTLANIIANELNVNIRVTSGPAIERQGDLAAILTNLGDNDVLFIDEIHRLSKTVEEILYSAMEDYALDIIIGKGPSARSVRLDLPKFTLICATTRLGAIAAPLRDRFGVQCRLEFYKPDELQFIITRAAEILGVEIAADGAEEIARRSRGTPRVANRLLKRVRDFAQVSGAAVITGQMADEALARLEVDRYGLDRNDRRILQTIVKTFCGGPVGIETIAAAVSEETDTIEDVIEPYLMQLGLLQRTPRGRIATRETYRYLGVPFPEKG
;
A
#
# COMPACT_ATOMS: atom_id res chain seq x y z
N MET A 1 3.93 23.51 -17.76
CA MET A 1 3.52 22.66 -16.65
C MET A 1 4.64 22.75 -15.62
N GLN A 2 4.40 23.40 -14.49
CA GLN A 2 5.39 23.51 -13.41
C GLN A 2 5.39 22.23 -12.60
N PRO A 3 6.55 21.76 -12.07
CA PRO A 3 6.61 20.57 -11.24
C PRO A 3 5.89 20.80 -9.91
N GLU A 4 5.17 19.77 -9.46
CA GLU A 4 4.43 19.72 -8.20
C GLU A 4 5.34 20.10 -7.01
N GLU A 5 4.96 21.15 -6.27
CA GLU A 5 5.60 21.50 -5.00
C GLU A 5 5.25 20.44 -3.94
N ARG A 6 6.21 19.59 -3.64
CA ARG A 6 6.14 18.69 -2.48
C ARG A 6 6.49 19.48 -1.22
N ILE A 7 5.59 19.45 -0.23
CA ILE A 7 5.78 20.13 1.08
C ILE A 7 6.86 19.47 1.94
N ILE A 8 7.35 18.28 1.59
CA ILE A 8 8.43 17.59 2.29
C ILE A 8 9.56 17.34 1.30
N THR A 9 10.64 18.09 1.42
CA THR A 9 11.92 17.86 0.77
C THR A 9 12.66 16.70 1.43
N GLY A 10 12.21 15.47 1.19
CA GLY A 10 13.11 14.33 1.22
C GLY A 10 13.84 14.33 -0.12
N GLN A 11 15.17 14.20 -0.13
CA GLN A 11 15.91 13.97 -1.36
C GLN A 11 15.23 12.84 -2.12
N GLU A 12 14.65 13.14 -3.28
CA GLU A 12 14.15 12.13 -4.19
C GLU A 12 15.32 11.23 -4.56
N GLN A 13 15.33 10.03 -4.01
CA GLN A 13 16.28 9.03 -4.48
C GLN A 13 15.85 8.66 -5.91
N ASP A 14 16.81 8.51 -6.82
CA ASP A 14 16.56 8.07 -8.21
C ASP A 14 15.63 6.84 -8.31
N ALA A 15 15.56 6.06 -7.24
CA ALA A 15 14.65 4.94 -7.07
C ALA A 15 13.15 5.32 -7.07
N ASP A 16 12.76 6.53 -6.71
CA ASP A 16 11.37 6.95 -6.64
C ASP A 16 10.86 7.50 -8.00
N VAL A 17 11.72 8.19 -8.74
CA VAL A 17 11.37 8.82 -10.02
C VAL A 17 10.92 7.79 -11.05
N TRP A 18 11.61 6.65 -11.18
CA TRP A 18 11.22 5.61 -12.13
C TRP A 18 9.97 4.83 -11.68
N GLN A 19 9.72 4.68 -10.35
CA GLN A 19 8.47 4.08 -9.87
C GLN A 19 7.24 4.90 -10.27
N TYR A 20 7.37 6.23 -10.31
CA TYR A 20 6.32 7.11 -10.79
C TYR A 20 6.03 6.90 -12.28
N SER A 21 7.06 6.66 -13.11
CA SER A 21 6.88 6.43 -14.55
C SER A 21 6.11 5.14 -14.87
N LEU A 22 6.21 4.12 -13.99
CA LEU A 22 5.52 2.85 -14.16
C LEU A 22 4.05 2.87 -13.70
N ARG A 23 3.66 3.90 -12.92
CA ARG A 23 2.28 3.97 -12.39
C ARG A 23 1.29 4.33 -13.49
N PRO A 24 0.14 3.64 -13.56
CA PRO A 24 -0.94 4.04 -14.44
C PRO A 24 -1.46 5.43 -14.03
N ARG A 25 -1.82 6.23 -15.03
CA ARG A 25 -2.36 7.59 -14.83
C ARG A 25 -3.87 7.68 -15.02
N ARG A 26 -4.45 6.70 -15.69
CA ARG A 26 -5.88 6.62 -16.01
C ARG A 26 -6.48 5.33 -15.45
N LEU A 27 -7.77 5.38 -15.15
CA LEU A 27 -8.51 4.22 -14.66
C LEU A 27 -8.53 3.08 -15.68
N ALA A 28 -8.52 3.40 -16.98
CA ALA A 28 -8.43 2.43 -18.06
C ALA A 28 -7.13 1.61 -18.04
N GLU A 29 -6.02 2.22 -17.61
CA GLU A 29 -4.71 1.57 -17.50
C GLU A 29 -4.53 0.78 -16.20
N TYR A 30 -5.44 0.97 -15.24
CA TYR A 30 -5.37 0.33 -13.93
C TYR A 30 -5.82 -1.12 -14.04
N ILE A 31 -4.87 -2.05 -13.92
CA ILE A 31 -5.09 -3.50 -14.05
C ILE A 31 -5.57 -4.05 -12.71
N GLY A 32 -6.46 -5.04 -12.74
CA GLY A 32 -7.01 -5.70 -11.56
C GLY A 32 -8.02 -4.84 -10.79
N GLN A 33 -8.34 -5.25 -9.56
CA GLN A 33 -9.29 -4.58 -8.66
C GLN A 33 -10.64 -4.25 -9.34
N ASN A 34 -11.17 -5.16 -10.14
CA ASN A 34 -12.25 -4.89 -11.08
C ASN A 34 -13.50 -4.27 -10.44
N GLN A 35 -13.91 -4.76 -9.26
CA GLN A 35 -15.08 -4.22 -8.55
C GLN A 35 -14.84 -2.78 -8.08
N VAL A 36 -13.67 -2.50 -7.51
CA VAL A 36 -13.29 -1.14 -7.07
C VAL A 36 -13.24 -0.21 -8.27
N LYS A 37 -12.61 -0.65 -9.36
CA LYS A 37 -12.49 0.11 -10.60
C LYS A 37 -13.86 0.47 -11.20
N GLN A 38 -14.79 -0.48 -11.29
CA GLN A 38 -16.13 -0.25 -11.82
C GLN A 38 -16.91 0.75 -10.96
N ASN A 39 -16.88 0.62 -9.65
CA ASN A 39 -17.56 1.54 -8.74
C ASN A 39 -16.95 2.95 -8.83
N MET A 40 -15.62 3.06 -8.82
CA MET A 40 -14.95 4.35 -8.92
C MET A 40 -15.22 5.05 -10.25
N ASP A 41 -15.31 4.33 -11.36
CA ASP A 41 -15.68 4.90 -12.66
C ASP A 41 -17.05 5.59 -12.62
N VAL A 42 -18.03 4.93 -11.98
CA VAL A 42 -19.38 5.51 -11.80
C VAL A 42 -19.32 6.75 -10.90
N PHE A 43 -18.65 6.67 -9.75
CA PHE A 43 -18.61 7.78 -8.79
C PHE A 43 -17.89 9.00 -9.35
N ILE A 44 -16.76 8.79 -10.04
CA ILE A 44 -15.98 9.85 -10.68
C ILE A 44 -16.81 10.53 -11.77
N LYS A 45 -17.46 9.78 -12.67
CA LYS A 45 -18.29 10.34 -13.71
C LYS A 45 -19.45 11.15 -13.15
N ALA A 46 -20.13 10.60 -12.14
CA ALA A 46 -21.24 11.27 -11.50
C ALA A 46 -20.85 12.59 -10.80
N ALA A 47 -19.70 12.61 -10.12
CA ALA A 47 -19.17 13.82 -9.50
C ALA A 47 -18.76 14.87 -10.55
N ALA A 48 -18.07 14.42 -11.63
CA ALA A 48 -17.68 15.29 -12.74
C ALA A 48 -18.89 15.93 -13.46
N ASP A 49 -19.93 15.15 -13.73
CA ASP A 49 -21.16 15.64 -14.38
C ASP A 49 -21.88 16.70 -13.52
N ARG A 50 -21.91 16.52 -12.20
CA ARG A 50 -22.48 17.48 -11.26
C ARG A 50 -21.57 18.65 -10.92
N LYS A 51 -20.29 18.58 -11.31
CA LYS A 51 -19.23 19.55 -10.95
C LYS A 51 -19.09 19.72 -9.44
N GLU A 52 -19.14 18.61 -8.73
CA GLU A 52 -19.02 18.52 -7.28
C GLU A 52 -17.76 17.78 -6.88
N ALA A 53 -17.29 18.02 -5.65
CA ALA A 53 -16.26 17.16 -5.07
C ALA A 53 -16.79 15.72 -4.97
N LEU A 54 -15.91 14.74 -5.20
CA LEU A 54 -16.23 13.34 -4.95
C LEU A 54 -16.39 13.12 -3.43
N ASP A 55 -17.27 12.21 -3.04
CA ASP A 55 -17.36 11.77 -1.65
C ASP A 55 -15.99 11.31 -1.13
N HIS A 56 -15.76 11.46 0.17
CA HIS A 56 -14.53 11.02 0.80
C HIS A 56 -14.31 9.52 0.66
N VAL A 57 -13.08 9.12 0.32
CA VAL A 57 -12.73 7.73 -0.04
C VAL A 57 -11.74 7.14 0.95
N LEU A 58 -12.04 5.96 1.47
CA LEU A 58 -11.11 5.16 2.29
C LEU A 58 -10.61 3.95 1.50
N LEU A 59 -9.30 3.91 1.23
CA LEU A 59 -8.62 2.80 0.56
C LEU A 59 -7.91 1.95 1.60
N PHE A 60 -8.26 0.66 1.72
CA PHE A 60 -7.64 -0.20 2.71
C PHE A 60 -7.22 -1.55 2.14
N GLY A 61 -6.24 -2.18 2.76
CA GLY A 61 -5.68 -3.47 2.35
C GLY A 61 -4.17 -3.53 2.51
N PRO A 62 -3.56 -4.70 2.27
CA PRO A 62 -2.12 -4.91 2.39
C PRO A 62 -1.26 -3.85 1.69
N PRO A 63 0.01 -3.67 2.07
CA PRO A 63 0.90 -2.72 1.42
C PRO A 63 1.24 -3.15 -0.01
N GLY A 64 1.55 -2.18 -0.88
CA GLY A 64 2.01 -2.46 -2.25
C GLY A 64 0.93 -2.77 -3.29
N LEU A 65 -0.37 -2.66 -2.94
CA LEU A 65 -1.51 -2.93 -3.82
C LEU A 65 -1.95 -1.75 -4.69
N GLY A 66 -1.32 -0.58 -4.57
CA GLY A 66 -1.61 0.57 -5.42
C GLY A 66 -2.60 1.58 -4.85
N LYS A 67 -2.78 1.67 -3.51
CA LYS A 67 -3.65 2.67 -2.86
C LYS A 67 -3.31 4.11 -3.28
N THR A 68 -2.05 4.49 -3.17
CA THR A 68 -1.54 5.81 -3.60
C THR A 68 -1.70 6.02 -5.12
N THR A 69 -1.52 4.96 -5.92
CA THR A 69 -1.73 5.02 -7.37
C THR A 69 -3.19 5.30 -7.70
N LEU A 70 -4.12 4.62 -7.02
CA LEU A 70 -5.55 4.83 -7.24
C LEU A 70 -5.98 6.24 -6.84
N ALA A 71 -5.44 6.80 -5.75
CA ALA A 71 -5.71 8.18 -5.35
C ALA A 71 -5.27 9.20 -6.43
N ASN A 72 -4.08 9.01 -7.02
CA ASN A 72 -3.61 9.84 -8.13
C ASN A 72 -4.47 9.68 -9.39
N ILE A 73 -4.91 8.46 -9.70
CA ILE A 73 -5.83 8.22 -10.82
C ILE A 73 -7.15 8.96 -10.62
N ILE A 74 -7.74 8.90 -9.42
CA ILE A 74 -8.99 9.60 -9.10
C ILE A 74 -8.83 11.12 -9.34
N ALA A 75 -7.77 11.72 -8.84
CA ALA A 75 -7.51 13.15 -9.07
C ALA A 75 -7.31 13.48 -10.55
N ASN A 76 -6.59 12.63 -11.30
CA ASN A 76 -6.38 12.82 -12.74
C ASN A 76 -7.69 12.67 -13.54
N GLU A 77 -8.55 11.70 -13.19
CA GLU A 77 -9.85 11.54 -13.85
C GLU A 77 -10.83 12.68 -13.55
N LEU A 78 -10.78 13.23 -12.33
CA LEU A 78 -11.55 14.44 -11.95
C LEU A 78 -10.94 15.73 -12.51
N ASN A 79 -9.70 15.68 -13.03
CA ASN A 79 -8.93 16.82 -13.52
C ASN A 79 -8.76 17.92 -12.45
N VAL A 80 -8.42 17.53 -11.24
CA VAL A 80 -8.17 18.40 -10.07
C VAL A 80 -6.75 18.17 -9.52
N ASN A 81 -6.27 19.09 -8.69
CA ASN A 81 -4.99 18.93 -8.04
C ASN A 81 -5.07 17.89 -6.91
N ILE A 82 -3.95 17.23 -6.66
CA ILE A 82 -3.81 16.33 -5.52
C ILE A 82 -2.68 16.81 -4.61
N ARG A 83 -2.97 16.93 -3.32
CA ARG A 83 -1.96 17.10 -2.28
C ARG A 83 -1.76 15.79 -1.56
N VAL A 84 -0.50 15.36 -1.47
CA VAL A 84 -0.12 14.07 -0.88
C VAL A 84 0.60 14.31 0.43
N THR A 85 0.15 13.63 1.48
CA THR A 85 0.79 13.62 2.80
C THR A 85 0.66 12.23 3.44
N SER A 86 1.13 12.06 4.64
CA SER A 86 0.99 10.82 5.41
C SER A 86 0.62 11.11 6.86
N GLY A 87 -0.01 10.14 7.55
CA GLY A 87 -0.34 10.25 8.96
C GLY A 87 0.85 10.67 9.83
N PRO A 88 2.02 10.01 9.72
CA PRO A 88 3.22 10.40 10.46
C PRO A 88 3.74 11.81 10.20
N ALA A 89 3.47 12.38 9.01
CA ALA A 89 3.90 13.73 8.65
C ALA A 89 3.02 14.83 9.25
N ILE A 90 1.84 14.47 9.78
CA ILE A 90 0.89 15.40 10.40
C ILE A 90 0.98 15.22 11.92
N GLU A 91 1.90 15.94 12.54
CA GLU A 91 2.14 15.80 13.98
C GLU A 91 1.14 16.61 14.82
N ARG A 92 0.71 17.76 14.31
CA ARG A 92 -0.10 18.75 15.04
C ARG A 92 -1.32 19.16 14.24
N GLN A 93 -2.33 19.66 14.95
CA GLN A 93 -3.53 20.23 14.36
C GLN A 93 -3.22 21.35 13.36
N GLY A 94 -2.21 22.18 13.65
CA GLY A 94 -1.79 23.27 12.77
C GLY A 94 -1.22 22.80 11.42
N ASP A 95 -0.57 21.64 11.39
CA ASP A 95 -0.03 21.07 10.14
C ASP A 95 -1.17 20.70 9.19
N LEU A 96 -2.20 20.04 9.72
CA LEU A 96 -3.39 19.67 8.96
C LEU A 96 -4.18 20.91 8.53
N ALA A 97 -4.36 21.87 9.43
CA ALA A 97 -5.05 23.14 9.12
C ALA A 97 -4.34 23.89 7.98
N ALA A 98 -3.00 23.96 8.01
CA ALA A 98 -2.22 24.58 6.93
C ALA A 98 -2.40 23.86 5.60
N ILE A 99 -2.49 22.52 5.57
CA ILE A 99 -2.75 21.77 4.36
C ILE A 99 -4.16 22.07 3.84
N LEU A 100 -5.19 21.98 4.68
CA LEU A 100 -6.59 22.13 4.31
C LEU A 100 -6.92 23.54 3.81
N THR A 101 -6.39 24.60 4.44
CA THR A 101 -6.61 25.99 4.01
C THR A 101 -5.92 26.35 2.70
N ASN A 102 -4.99 25.55 2.22
CA ASN A 102 -4.30 25.71 0.93
C ASN A 102 -4.88 24.84 -0.20
N LEU A 103 -6.01 24.15 0.02
CA LEU A 103 -6.71 23.42 -1.03
C LEU A 103 -7.52 24.39 -1.90
N GLY A 104 -7.64 24.08 -3.19
CA GLY A 104 -8.60 24.71 -4.09
C GLY A 104 -9.94 23.97 -4.10
N ASP A 105 -10.93 24.54 -4.80
CA ASP A 105 -12.23 23.90 -4.96
C ASP A 105 -12.12 22.55 -5.68
N ASN A 106 -12.72 21.53 -5.08
CA ASN A 106 -12.73 20.14 -5.52
C ASN A 106 -11.36 19.44 -5.55
N ASP A 107 -10.30 20.05 -5.01
CA ASP A 107 -8.99 19.41 -4.90
C ASP A 107 -9.06 18.11 -4.09
N VAL A 108 -8.11 17.24 -4.32
CA VAL A 108 -7.93 15.98 -3.57
C VAL A 108 -6.84 16.16 -2.51
N LEU A 109 -7.16 15.83 -1.26
CA LEU A 109 -6.18 15.61 -0.23
C LEU A 109 -6.00 14.08 -0.05
N PHE A 110 -4.79 13.57 -0.25
CA PHE A 110 -4.45 12.18 0.02
C PHE A 110 -3.60 12.05 1.27
N ILE A 111 -4.07 11.24 2.24
CA ILE A 111 -3.33 10.93 3.48
C ILE A 111 -3.04 9.42 3.51
N ASP A 112 -1.77 9.05 3.36
CA ASP A 112 -1.33 7.67 3.55
C ASP A 112 -1.14 7.34 5.03
N GLU A 113 -1.30 6.08 5.40
CA GLU A 113 -1.19 5.59 6.79
C GLU A 113 -2.05 6.39 7.79
N ILE A 114 -3.31 6.69 7.43
CA ILE A 114 -4.25 7.49 8.26
C ILE A 114 -4.38 6.96 9.69
N HIS A 115 -4.20 5.66 9.92
CA HIS A 115 -4.25 5.02 11.23
C HIS A 115 -3.15 5.48 12.20
N ARG A 116 -2.16 6.23 11.71
CA ARG A 116 -1.07 6.80 12.51
C ARG A 116 -1.31 8.25 12.93
N LEU A 117 -2.45 8.83 12.60
CA LEU A 117 -2.83 10.15 13.08
C LEU A 117 -3.08 10.12 14.60
N SER A 118 -2.73 11.22 15.26
CA SER A 118 -3.12 11.42 16.66
C SER A 118 -4.63 11.70 16.75
N LYS A 119 -5.25 11.35 17.88
CA LYS A 119 -6.68 11.59 18.11
C LYS A 119 -7.08 13.06 17.96
N THR A 120 -6.21 13.97 18.40
CA THR A 120 -6.44 15.41 18.29
C THR A 120 -6.44 15.91 16.84
N VAL A 121 -5.69 15.27 15.95
CA VAL A 121 -5.69 15.57 14.52
C VAL A 121 -6.92 14.93 13.85
N GLU A 122 -7.32 13.73 14.26
CA GLU A 122 -8.56 13.09 13.76
C GLU A 122 -9.80 13.95 14.05
N GLU A 123 -9.89 14.59 15.21
CA GLU A 123 -11.02 15.45 15.58
C GLU A 123 -11.21 16.64 14.64
N ILE A 124 -10.11 17.22 14.14
CA ILE A 124 -10.17 18.29 13.13
C ILE A 124 -10.71 17.75 11.79
N LEU A 125 -10.32 16.54 11.41
CA LEU A 125 -10.82 15.92 10.18
C LEU A 125 -12.33 15.76 10.21
N TYR A 126 -12.95 15.50 11.36
CA TYR A 126 -14.40 15.33 11.45
C TYR A 126 -15.13 16.57 10.95
N SER A 127 -14.81 17.75 11.49
CA SER A 127 -15.43 19.02 11.08
C SER A 127 -15.08 19.37 9.63
N ALA A 128 -13.82 19.12 9.22
CA ALA A 128 -13.40 19.38 7.85
C ALA A 128 -14.14 18.52 6.82
N MET A 129 -14.45 17.26 7.16
CA MET A 129 -15.16 16.33 6.25
C MET A 129 -16.67 16.59 6.21
N GLU A 130 -17.30 16.93 7.33
CA GLU A 130 -18.75 17.11 7.39
C GLU A 130 -19.19 18.52 7.00
N ASP A 131 -18.52 19.51 7.59
CA ASP A 131 -18.93 20.91 7.51
C ASP A 131 -18.11 21.74 6.51
N TYR A 132 -17.01 21.17 5.98
CA TYR A 132 -16.01 21.95 5.23
C TYR A 132 -15.55 23.18 6.01
N ALA A 133 -15.26 23.02 7.29
CA ALA A 133 -14.83 24.08 8.17
C ALA A 133 -13.85 23.58 9.22
N LEU A 134 -13.03 24.49 9.72
CA LEU A 134 -12.10 24.25 10.83
C LEU A 134 -12.44 25.17 11.99
N ASP A 135 -12.54 24.59 13.19
CA ASP A 135 -12.65 25.36 14.43
C ASP A 135 -11.25 25.46 15.08
N ILE A 136 -10.67 26.65 15.00
CA ILE A 136 -9.32 26.92 15.52
C ILE A 136 -9.44 27.71 16.82
N ILE A 137 -8.83 27.20 17.90
CA ILE A 137 -8.76 27.90 19.18
C ILE A 137 -7.54 28.82 19.17
N ILE A 138 -7.78 30.14 19.24
CA ILE A 138 -6.75 31.17 19.31
C ILE A 138 -6.66 31.68 20.76
N GLY A 139 -5.45 31.68 21.34
CA GLY A 139 -5.20 32.11 22.71
C GLY A 139 -5.10 30.93 23.68
N LYS A 140 -4.90 31.26 24.96
CA LYS A 140 -4.80 30.29 26.07
C LYS A 140 -5.67 30.74 27.26
N GLY A 141 -6.19 29.77 27.99
CA GLY A 141 -6.99 29.99 29.19
C GLY A 141 -8.36 30.61 28.94
N PRO A 142 -8.96 31.34 29.91
CA PRO A 142 -10.34 31.85 29.78
C PRO A 142 -10.56 32.88 28.68
N SER A 143 -9.50 33.45 28.09
CA SER A 143 -9.56 34.40 26.98
C SER A 143 -9.42 33.72 25.60
N ALA A 144 -9.31 32.38 25.52
CA ALA A 144 -9.28 31.65 24.27
C ALA A 144 -10.58 31.86 23.48
N ARG A 145 -10.44 32.10 22.18
CA ARG A 145 -11.57 32.28 21.26
C ARG A 145 -11.52 31.20 20.17
N SER A 146 -12.66 30.58 19.88
CA SER A 146 -12.78 29.75 18.70
C SER A 146 -13.04 30.62 17.49
N VAL A 147 -12.29 30.38 16.43
CA VAL A 147 -12.49 31.01 15.10
C VAL A 147 -12.79 29.89 14.13
N ARG A 148 -13.96 29.96 13.47
CA ARG A 148 -14.35 29.05 12.42
C ARG A 148 -13.83 29.57 11.07
N LEU A 149 -13.07 28.71 10.38
CA LEU A 149 -12.57 28.97 9.02
C LEU A 149 -13.28 28.05 8.06
N ASP A 150 -13.95 28.64 7.07
CA ASP A 150 -14.58 27.87 6.00
C ASP A 150 -13.49 27.34 5.05
N LEU A 151 -13.65 26.10 4.60
CA LEU A 151 -12.79 25.42 3.65
C LEU A 151 -13.50 25.31 2.29
N PRO A 152 -12.77 25.31 1.18
CA PRO A 152 -13.34 24.91 -0.10
C PRO A 152 -13.84 23.46 -0.02
N LYS A 153 -14.81 23.10 -0.85
CA LYS A 153 -15.20 21.69 -0.98
C LYS A 153 -14.02 20.89 -1.54
N PHE A 154 -13.67 19.80 -0.92
CA PHE A 154 -12.54 18.95 -1.30
C PHE A 154 -12.89 17.47 -1.13
N THR A 155 -12.14 16.61 -1.79
CA THR A 155 -12.22 15.17 -1.58
C THR A 155 -11.06 14.70 -0.71
N LEU A 156 -11.35 14.08 0.44
CA LEU A 156 -10.36 13.40 1.24
C LEU A 156 -10.25 11.95 0.78
N ILE A 157 -9.07 11.52 0.36
CA ILE A 157 -8.75 10.12 0.09
C ILE A 157 -7.74 9.65 1.13
N CYS A 158 -8.10 8.64 1.90
CA CYS A 158 -7.21 8.08 2.91
C CYS A 158 -6.82 6.66 2.58
N ALA A 159 -5.59 6.29 2.95
CA ALA A 159 -5.10 4.93 2.82
C ALA A 159 -4.68 4.35 4.17
N THR A 160 -4.93 3.04 4.36
CA THR A 160 -4.48 2.31 5.55
C THR A 160 -4.20 0.84 5.24
N THR A 161 -3.25 0.27 5.97
CA THR A 161 -3.05 -1.18 6.04
C THR A 161 -3.89 -1.80 7.17
N ARG A 162 -4.27 -1.01 8.18
CA ARG A 162 -4.90 -1.43 9.43
C ARG A 162 -6.28 -0.78 9.61
N LEU A 163 -7.30 -1.26 8.88
CA LEU A 163 -8.66 -0.71 8.98
C LEU A 163 -9.19 -0.68 10.41
N GLY A 164 -8.91 -1.72 11.21
CA GLY A 164 -9.33 -1.82 12.61
C GLY A 164 -8.68 -0.81 13.56
N ALA A 165 -7.59 -0.15 13.16
CA ALA A 165 -6.94 0.89 13.94
C ALA A 165 -7.55 2.28 13.74
N ILE A 166 -8.41 2.46 12.74
CA ILE A 166 -9.15 3.70 12.51
C ILE A 166 -10.35 3.76 13.44
N ALA A 167 -10.54 4.88 14.11
CA ALA A 167 -11.72 5.11 14.96
C ALA A 167 -13.02 5.01 14.15
N ALA A 168 -14.05 4.37 14.70
CA ALA A 168 -15.32 4.19 14.01
C ALA A 168 -15.93 5.53 13.55
N PRO A 169 -15.92 6.64 14.34
CA PRO A 169 -16.44 7.91 13.90
C PRO A 169 -15.75 8.47 12.65
N LEU A 170 -14.43 8.27 12.52
CA LEU A 170 -13.71 8.69 11.31
C LEU A 170 -14.08 7.81 10.11
N ARG A 171 -14.11 6.50 10.32
CA ARG A 171 -14.42 5.55 9.26
C ARG A 171 -15.81 5.74 8.67
N ASP A 172 -16.80 6.04 9.51
CA ASP A 172 -18.19 6.20 9.09
C ASP A 172 -18.45 7.47 8.27
N ARG A 173 -17.48 8.41 8.26
CA ARG A 173 -17.51 9.63 7.43
C ARG A 173 -17.02 9.43 5.99
N PHE A 174 -16.43 8.28 5.70
CA PHE A 174 -16.08 7.93 4.33
C PHE A 174 -17.27 7.35 3.60
N GLY A 175 -17.84 8.10 2.66
CA GLY A 175 -18.96 7.65 1.82
C GLY A 175 -18.59 6.49 0.90
N VAL A 176 -17.29 6.38 0.54
CA VAL A 176 -16.77 5.33 -0.31
C VAL A 176 -15.64 4.58 0.41
N GLN A 177 -15.82 3.27 0.61
CA GLN A 177 -14.83 2.41 1.23
C GLN A 177 -14.42 1.31 0.26
N CYS A 178 -13.13 1.27 -0.11
CA CYS A 178 -12.58 0.34 -1.09
C CYS A 178 -11.54 -0.57 -0.47
N ARG A 179 -11.82 -1.86 -0.42
CA ARG A 179 -10.84 -2.88 -0.06
C ARG A 179 -10.04 -3.27 -1.30
N LEU A 180 -8.72 -3.11 -1.25
CA LEU A 180 -7.82 -3.64 -2.26
C LEU A 180 -7.36 -5.04 -1.86
N GLU A 181 -7.38 -5.93 -2.85
CA GLU A 181 -7.04 -7.33 -2.66
C GLU A 181 -5.73 -7.67 -3.39
N PHE A 182 -5.12 -8.79 -3.01
CA PHE A 182 -3.96 -9.28 -3.73
C PHE A 182 -4.31 -9.58 -5.18
N TYR A 183 -3.37 -9.24 -6.06
CA TYR A 183 -3.49 -9.48 -7.49
C TYR A 183 -3.27 -10.95 -7.82
N LYS A 184 -3.96 -11.44 -8.82
CA LYS A 184 -3.72 -12.75 -9.40
C LYS A 184 -2.43 -12.75 -10.24
N PRO A 185 -1.78 -13.91 -10.43
CA PRO A 185 -0.58 -13.99 -11.25
C PRO A 185 -0.75 -13.48 -12.68
N ASP A 186 -1.91 -13.74 -13.32
CA ASP A 186 -2.25 -13.25 -14.65
C ASP A 186 -2.34 -11.72 -14.70
N GLU A 187 -2.96 -11.09 -13.71
CA GLU A 187 -3.02 -9.62 -13.59
C GLU A 187 -1.61 -9.02 -13.41
N LEU A 188 -0.77 -9.65 -12.58
CA LEU A 188 0.62 -9.22 -12.38
C LEU A 188 1.47 -9.41 -13.63
N GLN A 189 1.23 -10.45 -14.41
CA GLN A 189 1.90 -10.67 -15.68
C GLN A 189 1.65 -9.51 -16.64
N PHE A 190 0.41 -9.02 -16.76
CA PHE A 190 0.10 -7.81 -17.54
C PHE A 190 0.81 -6.56 -17.01
N ILE A 191 0.87 -6.39 -15.69
CA ILE A 191 1.58 -5.26 -15.07
C ILE A 191 3.07 -5.32 -15.39
N ILE A 192 3.69 -6.50 -15.31
CA ILE A 192 5.11 -6.73 -15.59
C ILE A 192 5.42 -6.46 -17.07
N THR A 193 4.59 -6.98 -17.99
CA THR A 193 4.77 -6.76 -19.43
C THR A 193 4.71 -5.28 -19.78
N ARG A 194 3.69 -4.57 -19.28
CA ARG A 194 3.59 -3.11 -19.45
C ARG A 194 4.79 -2.37 -18.82
N ALA A 195 5.23 -2.79 -17.65
CA ALA A 195 6.38 -2.18 -16.99
C ALA A 195 7.68 -2.43 -17.78
N ALA A 196 7.86 -3.61 -18.36
CA ALA A 196 8.99 -3.95 -19.21
C ALA A 196 9.04 -3.08 -20.48
N GLU A 197 7.89 -2.86 -21.13
CA GLU A 197 7.76 -1.94 -22.29
C GLU A 197 8.20 -0.52 -21.92
N ILE A 198 7.72 0.03 -20.78
CA ILE A 198 8.08 1.36 -20.31
C ILE A 198 9.59 1.45 -19.99
N LEU A 199 10.18 0.37 -19.48
CA LEU A 199 11.61 0.28 -19.16
C LEU A 199 12.49 0.01 -20.39
N GLY A 200 11.90 -0.22 -21.56
CA GLY A 200 12.62 -0.54 -22.80
C GLY A 200 13.33 -1.91 -22.75
N VAL A 201 12.71 -2.89 -22.08
CA VAL A 201 13.27 -4.24 -21.92
C VAL A 201 12.34 -5.26 -22.55
N GLU A 202 12.88 -6.13 -23.39
CA GLU A 202 12.10 -7.25 -23.94
C GLU A 202 11.96 -8.37 -22.90
N ILE A 203 10.74 -8.85 -22.72
CA ILE A 203 10.41 -9.96 -21.82
C ILE A 203 9.50 -10.96 -22.52
N ALA A 204 9.85 -12.23 -22.45
CA ALA A 204 9.01 -13.31 -22.94
C ALA A 204 7.84 -13.59 -21.97
N ALA A 205 6.78 -14.21 -22.46
CA ALA A 205 5.59 -14.50 -21.67
C ALA A 205 5.88 -15.37 -20.43
N ASP A 206 6.76 -16.36 -20.58
CA ASP A 206 7.22 -17.24 -19.51
C ASP A 206 8.09 -16.49 -18.47
N GLY A 207 8.89 -15.51 -18.92
CA GLY A 207 9.66 -14.64 -18.03
C GLY A 207 8.77 -13.74 -17.17
N ALA A 208 7.75 -13.15 -17.79
CA ALA A 208 6.77 -12.34 -17.09
C ALA A 208 5.93 -13.18 -16.09
N GLU A 209 5.53 -14.39 -16.47
CA GLU A 209 4.81 -15.34 -15.62
C GLU A 209 5.64 -15.75 -14.40
N GLU A 210 6.93 -16.05 -14.60
CA GLU A 210 7.83 -16.46 -13.52
C GLU A 210 8.00 -15.36 -12.47
N ILE A 211 8.19 -14.11 -12.92
CA ILE A 211 8.26 -12.95 -12.02
C ILE A 211 6.91 -12.73 -11.33
N ALA A 212 5.78 -12.81 -12.06
CA ALA A 212 4.45 -12.60 -11.52
C ALA A 212 4.13 -13.57 -10.39
N ARG A 213 4.43 -14.85 -10.58
CA ARG A 213 4.18 -15.92 -9.60
C ARG A 213 4.93 -15.68 -8.28
N ARG A 214 6.13 -15.09 -8.32
CA ARG A 214 6.93 -14.78 -7.13
C ARG A 214 6.71 -13.38 -6.57
N SER A 215 5.77 -12.61 -7.12
CA SER A 215 5.53 -11.21 -6.75
C SER A 215 4.61 -11.00 -5.56
N ARG A 216 4.30 -12.04 -4.79
CA ARG A 216 3.48 -11.98 -3.57
C ARG A 216 2.12 -11.29 -3.78
N GLY A 217 1.53 -11.40 -4.95
CA GLY A 217 0.25 -10.76 -5.26
C GLY A 217 0.29 -9.22 -5.24
N THR A 218 1.47 -8.57 -5.33
CA THR A 218 1.57 -7.11 -5.23
C THR A 218 2.33 -6.47 -6.39
N PRO A 219 1.79 -5.42 -7.03
CA PRO A 219 2.47 -4.68 -8.09
C PRO A 219 3.82 -4.08 -7.68
N ARG A 220 3.95 -3.64 -6.41
CA ARG A 220 5.21 -3.09 -5.89
C ARG A 220 6.34 -4.13 -5.93
N VAL A 221 6.05 -5.36 -5.49
CA VAL A 221 7.03 -6.45 -5.53
C VAL A 221 7.31 -6.86 -6.96
N ALA A 222 6.28 -6.97 -7.82
CA ALA A 222 6.42 -7.31 -9.24
C ALA A 222 7.40 -6.35 -9.95
N ASN A 223 7.18 -5.05 -9.82
CA ASN A 223 8.06 -4.04 -10.41
C ASN A 223 9.48 -4.08 -9.85
N ARG A 224 9.63 -4.32 -8.54
CA ARG A 224 10.93 -4.47 -7.90
C ARG A 224 11.69 -5.69 -8.43
N LEU A 225 11.02 -6.84 -8.54
CA LEU A 225 11.62 -8.06 -9.07
C LEU A 225 11.98 -7.90 -10.55
N LEU A 226 11.09 -7.35 -11.38
CA LEU A 226 11.38 -7.06 -12.79
C LEU A 226 12.65 -6.21 -12.93
N LYS A 227 12.79 -5.15 -12.14
CA LYS A 227 13.99 -4.31 -12.16
C LYS A 227 15.26 -5.11 -11.86
N ARG A 228 15.22 -5.97 -10.86
CA ARG A 228 16.38 -6.80 -10.50
C ARG A 228 16.69 -7.83 -11.59
N VAL A 229 15.69 -8.52 -12.13
CA VAL A 229 15.87 -9.47 -13.22
C VAL A 229 16.44 -8.76 -14.47
N ARG A 230 15.97 -7.55 -14.78
CA ARG A 230 16.55 -6.71 -15.84
C ARG A 230 18.03 -6.44 -15.62
N ASP A 231 18.45 -6.11 -14.39
CA ASP A 231 19.86 -5.86 -14.08
C ASP A 231 20.73 -7.11 -14.39
N PHE A 232 20.22 -8.32 -14.07
CA PHE A 232 20.89 -9.57 -14.44
C PHE A 232 20.91 -9.81 -15.96
N ALA A 233 19.79 -9.55 -16.66
CA ALA A 233 19.72 -9.66 -18.11
C ALA A 233 20.75 -8.76 -18.80
N GLN A 234 20.84 -7.50 -18.37
CA GLN A 234 21.76 -6.53 -18.91
C GLN A 234 23.23 -6.97 -18.73
N VAL A 235 23.60 -7.45 -17.56
CA VAL A 235 24.97 -7.89 -17.25
C VAL A 235 25.33 -9.18 -18.03
N SER A 236 24.36 -10.07 -18.25
CA SER A 236 24.58 -11.29 -19.05
C SER A 236 24.55 -11.05 -20.56
N GLY A 237 24.19 -9.84 -21.02
CA GLY A 237 24.06 -9.51 -22.44
C GLY A 237 22.84 -10.15 -23.12
N ALA A 238 21.83 -10.57 -22.34
CA ALA A 238 20.62 -11.17 -22.88
C ALA A 238 19.72 -10.10 -23.48
N ALA A 239 19.24 -10.35 -24.70
CA ALA A 239 18.32 -9.46 -25.39
C ALA A 239 16.90 -9.54 -24.84
N VAL A 240 16.49 -10.71 -24.36
CA VAL A 240 15.11 -11.01 -23.89
C VAL A 240 15.18 -11.70 -22.54
N ILE A 241 14.33 -11.28 -21.61
CA ILE A 241 14.13 -11.96 -20.32
C ILE A 241 13.23 -13.16 -20.52
N THR A 242 13.80 -14.36 -20.50
CA THR A 242 13.08 -15.65 -20.58
C THR A 242 12.71 -16.16 -19.18
N GLY A 243 11.83 -17.16 -19.09
CA GLY A 243 11.48 -17.83 -17.83
C GLY A 243 12.68 -18.43 -17.11
N GLN A 244 13.60 -19.08 -17.84
CA GLN A 244 14.82 -19.64 -17.28
C GLN A 244 15.70 -18.55 -16.66
N MET A 245 15.92 -17.45 -17.39
CA MET A 245 16.70 -16.32 -16.88
C MET A 245 16.07 -15.69 -15.64
N ALA A 246 14.74 -15.51 -15.65
CA ALA A 246 14.01 -14.99 -14.50
C ALA A 246 14.15 -15.91 -13.28
N ASP A 247 14.04 -17.24 -13.46
CA ASP A 247 14.22 -18.23 -12.39
C ASP A 247 15.64 -18.18 -11.79
N GLU A 248 16.67 -18.17 -12.66
CA GLU A 248 18.07 -18.08 -12.22
C GLU A 248 18.37 -16.77 -11.46
N ALA A 249 17.86 -15.64 -11.95
CA ALA A 249 18.03 -14.33 -11.30
C ALA A 249 17.32 -14.29 -9.95
N LEU A 250 16.08 -14.77 -9.87
CA LEU A 250 15.29 -14.80 -8.65
C LEU A 250 15.90 -15.77 -7.61
N ALA A 251 16.45 -16.90 -8.04
CA ALA A 251 17.17 -17.81 -7.16
C ALA A 251 18.42 -17.14 -6.54
N ARG A 252 19.18 -16.35 -7.32
CA ARG A 252 20.33 -15.58 -6.80
C ARG A 252 19.89 -14.47 -5.83
N LEU A 253 18.67 -13.96 -5.97
CA LEU A 253 18.06 -12.99 -5.05
C LEU A 253 17.44 -13.67 -3.82
N GLU A 254 17.62 -14.99 -3.67
CA GLU A 254 17.06 -15.81 -2.60
C GLU A 254 15.53 -15.78 -2.52
N VAL A 255 14.84 -15.45 -3.63
CA VAL A 255 13.38 -15.49 -3.76
C VAL A 255 12.99 -16.87 -4.31
N ASP A 256 12.30 -17.65 -3.50
CA ASP A 256 11.90 -19.00 -3.88
C ASP A 256 10.65 -19.06 -4.78
N ARG A 257 10.24 -20.27 -5.15
CA ARG A 257 9.06 -20.50 -6.02
C ARG A 257 7.73 -19.97 -5.45
N TYR A 258 7.66 -19.74 -4.14
CA TYR A 258 6.51 -19.14 -3.46
C TYR A 258 6.65 -17.62 -3.28
N GLY A 259 7.73 -17.02 -3.78
CA GLY A 259 8.03 -15.60 -3.56
C GLY A 259 8.54 -15.30 -2.14
N LEU A 260 8.92 -16.31 -1.37
CA LEU A 260 9.47 -16.13 -0.03
C LEU A 260 10.96 -15.83 -0.09
N ASP A 261 11.37 -14.80 0.64
CA ASP A 261 12.77 -14.42 0.80
C ASP A 261 13.40 -15.05 2.05
N ARG A 262 14.63 -14.67 2.34
CA ARG A 262 15.38 -15.19 3.48
C ARG A 262 14.70 -14.88 4.81
N ASN A 263 14.11 -13.68 4.96
CA ASN A 263 13.47 -13.27 6.22
C ASN A 263 12.19 -14.05 6.47
N ASP A 264 11.37 -14.25 5.44
CA ASP A 264 10.15 -15.08 5.55
C ASP A 264 10.48 -16.49 6.02
N ARG A 265 11.48 -17.12 5.35
CA ARG A 265 11.93 -18.47 5.70
C ARG A 265 12.48 -18.55 7.13
N ARG A 266 13.22 -17.52 7.55
CA ARG A 266 13.76 -17.43 8.91
C ARG A 266 12.65 -17.36 9.95
N ILE A 267 11.59 -16.59 9.71
CA ILE A 267 10.42 -16.51 10.59
C ILE A 267 9.75 -17.87 10.71
N LEU A 268 9.44 -18.53 9.59
CA LEU A 268 8.81 -19.85 9.59
C LEU A 268 9.68 -20.91 10.29
N GLN A 269 10.98 -20.90 10.02
CA GLN A 269 11.93 -21.81 10.68
C GLN A 269 12.01 -21.56 12.19
N THR A 270 11.99 -20.29 12.62
CA THR A 270 12.03 -19.92 14.03
C THR A 270 10.77 -20.41 14.75
N ILE A 271 9.59 -20.21 14.16
CA ILE A 271 8.33 -20.71 14.75
C ILE A 271 8.35 -22.23 14.86
N VAL A 272 8.80 -22.93 13.82
CA VAL A 272 8.78 -24.41 13.80
C VAL A 272 9.87 -25.00 14.71
N LYS A 273 11.13 -24.54 14.59
CA LYS A 273 12.27 -25.16 15.26
C LYS A 273 12.45 -24.67 16.70
N THR A 274 12.27 -23.37 16.95
CA THR A 274 12.52 -22.76 18.27
C THR A 274 11.28 -22.82 19.16
N PHE A 275 10.10 -22.60 18.56
CA PHE A 275 8.84 -22.53 19.31
C PHE A 275 7.91 -23.72 19.05
N CYS A 276 8.44 -24.84 18.55
CA CYS A 276 7.69 -26.10 18.34
C CYS A 276 6.37 -25.91 17.56
N GLY A 277 6.34 -24.98 16.60
CA GLY A 277 5.16 -24.65 15.80
C GLY A 277 4.23 -23.61 16.39
N GLY A 278 4.50 -23.13 17.59
CA GLY A 278 3.68 -22.10 18.27
C GLY A 278 2.61 -22.70 19.21
N PRO A 279 1.72 -21.86 19.78
CA PRO A 279 1.54 -20.42 19.52
C PRO A 279 2.66 -19.55 20.12
N VAL A 280 3.12 -18.54 19.38
CA VAL A 280 4.17 -17.61 19.80
C VAL A 280 3.75 -16.15 19.54
N GLY A 281 4.05 -15.26 20.49
CA GLY A 281 3.75 -13.84 20.38
C GLY A 281 4.59 -13.15 19.30
N ILE A 282 4.06 -12.10 18.66
CA ILE A 282 4.76 -11.39 17.59
C ILE A 282 6.06 -10.74 18.07
N GLU A 283 6.06 -10.13 19.25
CA GLU A 283 7.26 -9.51 19.85
C GLU A 283 8.37 -10.53 20.07
N THR A 284 8.00 -11.77 20.47
CA THR A 284 8.96 -12.88 20.66
C THR A 284 9.57 -13.32 19.32
N ILE A 285 8.75 -13.38 18.26
CA ILE A 285 9.23 -13.68 16.90
C ILE A 285 10.15 -12.55 16.44
N ALA A 286 9.74 -11.30 16.55
CA ALA A 286 10.47 -10.11 16.16
C ALA A 286 11.87 -10.08 16.80
N ALA A 287 11.95 -10.29 18.11
CA ALA A 287 13.20 -10.37 18.86
C ALA A 287 14.08 -11.53 18.36
N ALA A 288 13.50 -12.73 18.12
CA ALA A 288 14.25 -13.91 17.69
C ALA A 288 14.84 -13.79 16.28
N VAL A 289 14.16 -13.05 15.37
CA VAL A 289 14.63 -12.83 14.00
C VAL A 289 15.32 -11.49 13.79
N SER A 290 15.40 -10.63 14.83
CA SER A 290 15.94 -9.27 14.76
C SER A 290 15.26 -8.41 13.68
N GLU A 291 13.91 -8.41 13.69
CA GLU A 291 13.06 -7.64 12.79
C GLU A 291 12.08 -6.80 13.62
N GLU A 292 11.57 -5.71 13.06
CA GLU A 292 10.55 -4.91 13.71
C GLU A 292 9.19 -5.58 13.69
N THR A 293 8.43 -5.45 14.78
CA THR A 293 7.10 -6.03 14.93
C THR A 293 6.16 -5.57 13.82
N ASP A 294 6.17 -4.27 13.51
CA ASP A 294 5.33 -3.68 12.46
C ASP A 294 5.67 -4.24 11.07
N THR A 295 6.96 -4.47 10.78
CA THR A 295 7.38 -5.10 9.51
C THR A 295 6.82 -6.52 9.39
N ILE A 296 6.88 -7.30 10.48
CA ILE A 296 6.31 -8.65 10.47
C ILE A 296 4.80 -8.59 10.28
N GLU A 297 4.10 -7.77 11.07
CA GLU A 297 2.63 -7.72 11.08
C GLU A 297 2.03 -7.15 9.79
N ASP A 298 2.64 -6.11 9.21
CA ASP A 298 2.06 -5.40 8.08
C ASP A 298 2.56 -5.91 6.72
N VAL A 299 3.78 -6.47 6.64
CA VAL A 299 4.40 -6.82 5.37
C VAL A 299 4.55 -8.33 5.18
N ILE A 300 5.01 -9.04 6.22
CA ILE A 300 5.37 -10.46 6.11
C ILE A 300 4.18 -11.37 6.41
N GLU A 301 3.57 -11.21 7.57
CA GLU A 301 2.47 -12.05 8.07
C GLU A 301 1.29 -12.15 7.10
N PRO A 302 0.79 -11.05 6.47
CA PRO A 302 -0.35 -11.14 5.57
C PRO A 302 -0.13 -12.09 4.39
N TYR A 303 1.06 -12.10 3.84
CA TYR A 303 1.38 -12.99 2.72
C TYR A 303 1.57 -14.45 3.17
N LEU A 304 2.24 -14.67 4.30
CA LEU A 304 2.37 -16.02 4.87
C LEU A 304 1.01 -16.63 5.22
N MET A 305 0.08 -15.81 5.72
CA MET A 305 -1.31 -16.24 5.98
C MET A 305 -2.06 -16.54 4.68
N GLN A 306 -1.89 -15.74 3.63
CA GLN A 306 -2.48 -15.99 2.31
C GLN A 306 -2.01 -17.31 1.71
N LEU A 307 -0.74 -17.66 1.87
CA LEU A 307 -0.18 -18.94 1.45
C LEU A 307 -0.62 -20.11 2.35
N GLY A 308 -1.36 -19.82 3.43
CA GLY A 308 -1.74 -20.83 4.41
C GLY A 308 -0.59 -21.37 5.24
N LEU A 309 0.56 -20.68 5.26
CA LEU A 309 1.74 -21.10 6.03
C LEU A 309 1.67 -20.67 7.50
N LEU A 310 0.98 -19.59 7.80
CA LEU A 310 0.86 -19.02 9.13
C LEU A 310 -0.60 -18.83 9.51
N GLN A 311 -0.93 -19.06 10.78
CA GLN A 311 -2.25 -18.80 11.33
C GLN A 311 -2.12 -17.89 12.55
N ARG A 312 -2.96 -16.84 12.61
CA ARG A 312 -3.08 -15.93 13.76
C ARG A 312 -4.17 -16.44 14.71
N THR A 313 -3.84 -16.56 15.97
CA THR A 313 -4.77 -16.94 17.04
C THR A 313 -4.71 -15.94 18.19
N PRO A 314 -5.68 -15.93 19.12
CA PRO A 314 -5.62 -15.08 20.32
C PRO A 314 -4.39 -15.32 21.19
N ARG A 315 -3.76 -16.51 21.12
CA ARG A 315 -2.56 -16.87 21.88
C ARG A 315 -1.25 -16.55 21.14
N GLY A 316 -1.32 -16.17 19.87
CA GLY A 316 -0.15 -15.89 19.04
C GLY A 316 -0.21 -16.57 17.66
N ARG A 317 0.95 -16.65 17.01
CA ARG A 317 1.13 -17.18 15.64
C ARG A 317 1.45 -18.66 15.72
N ILE A 318 0.84 -19.44 14.82
CA ILE A 318 1.01 -20.90 14.74
C ILE A 318 1.41 -21.24 13.30
N ALA A 319 2.44 -22.07 13.16
CA ALA A 319 2.81 -22.68 11.90
C ALA A 319 1.77 -23.76 11.52
N THR A 320 1.32 -23.75 10.29
CA THR A 320 0.36 -24.73 9.79
C THR A 320 1.03 -26.01 9.31
N ARG A 321 0.25 -27.05 8.97
CA ARG A 321 0.78 -28.26 8.35
C ARG A 321 1.53 -27.97 7.05
N GLU A 322 1.07 -26.97 6.28
CA GLU A 322 1.73 -26.54 5.05
C GLU A 322 3.13 -25.96 5.30
N THR A 323 3.34 -25.29 6.43
CA THR A 323 4.68 -24.79 6.81
C THR A 323 5.66 -25.93 7.02
N TYR A 324 5.24 -26.98 7.69
CA TYR A 324 6.08 -28.17 7.89
C TYR A 324 6.41 -28.85 6.55
N ARG A 325 5.40 -28.96 5.67
CA ARG A 325 5.60 -29.49 4.32
C ARG A 325 6.55 -28.61 3.50
N TYR A 326 6.37 -27.31 3.57
CA TYR A 326 7.24 -26.32 2.90
C TYR A 326 8.70 -26.43 3.39
N LEU A 327 8.91 -26.57 4.71
CA LEU A 327 10.24 -26.69 5.30
C LEU A 327 10.85 -28.10 5.19
N GLY A 328 10.10 -29.08 4.70
CA GLY A 328 10.56 -30.46 4.59
C GLY A 328 10.76 -31.16 5.94
N VAL A 329 10.02 -30.74 6.98
CA VAL A 329 10.11 -31.34 8.33
C VAL A 329 8.79 -32.03 8.70
N PRO A 330 8.85 -33.13 9.51
CA PRO A 330 7.64 -33.83 9.90
C PRO A 330 6.74 -32.96 10.77
N PHE A 331 5.42 -33.04 10.52
CA PHE A 331 4.43 -32.37 11.37
C PHE A 331 4.32 -33.13 12.69
N PRO A 332 4.42 -32.46 13.85
CA PRO A 332 4.29 -33.15 15.13
C PRO A 332 2.88 -33.76 15.25
N GLU A 333 2.81 -35.06 15.41
CA GLU A 333 1.57 -35.74 15.80
C GLU A 333 1.19 -35.26 17.19
N LYS A 334 -0.05 -34.73 17.32
CA LYS A 334 -0.56 -34.40 18.64
C LYS A 334 -0.68 -35.68 19.42
N GLY A 335 0.20 -35.85 20.43
CA GLY A 335 0.01 -36.84 21.48
C GLY A 335 -1.23 -36.50 22.32
#